data_9eec07e62cccf45c6daff4caa3b83460
#
_entry.id   9eec07e62cccf45c6daff4caa3b83460
#
_cell.length_a   1.000
_cell.length_b   1.000
_cell.length_c   1.000
_cell.angle_alpha   90.00
_cell.angle_beta   90.00
_cell.angle_gamma   90.00
#
_symmetry.space_group_name_H-M   'P 1'
#
loop_
_entity.id
_entity.type
_entity.pdbx_description
1 polymer ?
#
loop_
_entity_poly.entity_id
_entity_poly.type
_entity_poly.pdbx_seq_one_letter_code
_entity_poly.pdbx_strand_id
1 'polypeptide(L)'
;MQIDAQDYLRLVETANKICFFDIEATGLRGDYNSVLVTSIKSFHGEPFSLSISQPGNDRRVVREASEYLSQFDCWVSYYGKGFDVPMLNTRLLKWGLRPIPQRHHLDLYFLCKAHLLTARKSQGHLLSWLEAPEQKMTVGADVWNQVLTNPKEAMKTMIARCESDTIGLQELYKQVRHLARDIKRG
;
A
#
# COMPACT_ATOMS: atom_id res chain seq x y z
N MET A 1 -23.52 -3.59 19.09
CA MET A 1 -24.10 -2.97 17.89
C MET A 1 -23.03 -3.06 16.80
N GLN A 2 -23.30 -3.76 15.72
CA GLN A 2 -22.34 -3.90 14.60
C GLN A 2 -22.53 -2.65 13.73
N ILE A 3 -21.48 -1.84 13.61
CA ILE A 3 -21.50 -0.64 12.75
C ILE A 3 -21.48 -1.14 11.30
N ASP A 4 -22.32 -0.57 10.45
CA ASP A 4 -22.32 -0.82 9.02
C ASP A 4 -20.97 -0.40 8.40
N ALA A 5 -20.54 -1.10 7.35
CA ALA A 5 -19.25 -0.82 6.72
C ALA A 5 -19.14 0.61 6.15
N GLN A 6 -20.24 1.14 5.61
CA GLN A 6 -20.26 2.48 5.03
C GLN A 6 -20.18 3.56 6.12
N ASP A 7 -20.88 3.36 7.24
CA ASP A 7 -20.84 4.26 8.39
C ASP A 7 -19.47 4.23 9.04
N TYR A 8 -18.85 3.04 9.16
CA TYR A 8 -17.49 2.92 9.65
C TYR A 8 -16.48 3.66 8.74
N LEU A 9 -16.58 3.49 7.41
CA LEU A 9 -15.69 4.19 6.48
C LEU A 9 -15.84 5.71 6.60
N ARG A 10 -17.07 6.23 6.64
CA ARG A 10 -17.31 7.66 6.85
C ARG A 10 -16.69 8.18 8.14
N LEU A 11 -16.81 7.41 9.23
CA LEU A 11 -16.23 7.77 10.52
C LEU A 11 -14.71 7.90 10.44
N VAL A 12 -14.01 6.89 9.90
CA VAL A 12 -12.54 6.90 9.82
C VAL A 12 -12.01 7.90 8.80
N GLU A 13 -12.76 8.18 7.72
CA GLU A 13 -12.45 9.25 6.76
C GLU A 13 -12.52 10.62 7.44
N THR A 14 -13.63 10.94 8.11
CA THR A 14 -13.83 12.21 8.80
C THR A 14 -12.80 12.42 9.92
N ALA A 15 -12.48 11.36 10.66
CA ALA A 15 -11.47 11.39 11.71
C ALA A 15 -10.02 11.35 11.19
N ASN A 16 -9.81 11.26 9.88
CA ASN A 16 -8.50 11.03 9.24
C ASN A 16 -7.76 9.81 9.83
N LYS A 17 -8.51 8.74 10.13
CA LYS A 17 -8.00 7.47 10.70
C LYS A 17 -7.96 6.34 9.69
N ILE A 18 -8.10 6.64 8.41
CA ILE A 18 -7.91 5.73 7.29
C ILE A 18 -6.66 6.14 6.50
N CYS A 19 -5.88 5.16 6.06
CA CYS A 19 -4.74 5.40 5.18
C CYS A 19 -4.72 4.43 4.00
N PHE A 20 -4.04 4.86 2.96
CA PHE A 20 -3.71 4.12 1.74
C PHE A 20 -2.23 3.82 1.77
N PHE A 21 -1.83 2.59 1.55
CA PHE A 21 -0.42 2.25 1.59
C PHE A 21 -0.04 1.23 0.51
N ASP A 22 1.20 1.34 0.08
CA ASP A 22 1.84 0.47 -0.91
C ASP A 22 3.33 0.32 -0.56
N ILE A 23 3.95 -0.76 -0.99
CA ILE A 23 5.39 -0.99 -0.83
C ILE A 23 6.03 -1.39 -2.16
N GLU A 24 7.28 -1.00 -2.33
CA GLU A 24 8.16 -1.53 -3.35
C GLU A 24 9.25 -2.39 -2.71
N ALA A 25 9.51 -3.56 -3.27
CA ALA A 25 10.48 -4.51 -2.74
C ALA A 25 11.37 -5.09 -3.84
N THR A 26 12.54 -5.61 -3.49
CA THR A 26 13.48 -6.22 -4.45
C THR A 26 12.99 -7.53 -5.05
N GLY A 27 11.85 -8.05 -4.59
CA GLY A 27 11.20 -9.25 -5.09
C GLY A 27 10.07 -9.71 -4.18
N LEU A 28 9.53 -10.90 -4.45
CA LEU A 28 8.26 -11.35 -3.88
C LEU A 28 8.37 -12.13 -2.57
N ARG A 29 9.58 -12.40 -2.07
CA ARG A 29 9.82 -13.26 -0.90
C ARG A 29 10.60 -12.52 0.17
N GLY A 30 9.96 -12.19 1.28
CA GLY A 30 10.56 -11.37 2.36
C GLY A 30 11.75 -12.00 3.10
N ASP A 31 11.94 -13.31 3.02
CA ASP A 31 13.11 -14.02 3.55
C ASP A 31 14.39 -13.75 2.72
N TYR A 32 14.24 -13.56 1.40
CA TYR A 32 15.35 -13.30 0.47
C TYR A 32 15.43 -11.84 0.01
N ASN A 33 14.34 -11.09 0.12
CA ASN A 33 14.22 -9.75 -0.45
C ASN A 33 14.00 -8.70 0.63
N SER A 34 14.19 -7.43 0.27
CA SER A 34 14.05 -6.28 1.16
C SER A 34 12.99 -5.32 0.66
N VAL A 35 12.34 -4.61 1.57
CA VAL A 35 11.51 -3.47 1.25
C VAL A 35 12.40 -2.30 0.85
N LEU A 36 12.14 -1.71 -0.31
CA LEU A 36 12.87 -0.56 -0.85
C LEU A 36 12.24 0.75 -0.44
N VAL A 37 10.94 0.84 -0.65
CA VAL A 37 10.11 2.03 -0.39
C VAL A 37 8.82 1.58 0.27
N THR A 38 8.31 2.40 1.16
CA THR A 38 6.91 2.38 1.60
C THR A 38 6.32 3.74 1.38
N SER A 39 5.09 3.81 0.88
CA SER A 39 4.30 5.04 0.80
C SER A 39 3.01 4.86 1.58
N ILE A 40 2.69 5.81 2.45
CA ILE A 40 1.50 5.80 3.29
C ILE A 40 0.84 7.16 3.21
N LYS A 41 -0.39 7.21 2.74
CA LYS A 41 -1.15 8.45 2.54
C LYS A 41 -2.39 8.42 3.43
N SER A 42 -2.56 9.39 4.32
CA SER A 42 -3.83 9.58 5.02
C SER A 42 -4.89 10.13 4.07
N PHE A 43 -6.16 10.06 4.45
CA PHE A 43 -7.27 10.46 3.58
C PHE A 43 -7.18 11.92 3.09
N HIS A 44 -6.78 12.82 4.00
CA HIS A 44 -6.68 14.26 3.72
C HIS A 44 -5.23 14.75 3.53
N GLY A 45 -4.21 13.89 3.74
CA GLY A 45 -2.80 14.29 3.68
C GLY A 45 -2.12 13.94 2.37
N GLU A 46 -0.88 14.38 2.26
CA GLU A 46 0.03 13.97 1.20
C GLU A 46 0.68 12.61 1.51
N PRO A 47 1.23 11.90 0.51
CA PRO A 47 1.99 10.69 0.74
C PRO A 47 3.19 10.95 1.67
N PHE A 48 3.35 10.09 2.67
CA PHE A 48 4.54 9.99 3.51
C PHE A 48 5.34 8.77 3.08
N SER A 49 6.54 8.99 2.53
CA SER A 49 7.33 7.92 1.96
C SER A 49 8.63 7.70 2.72
N LEU A 50 8.96 6.43 2.92
CA LEU A 50 10.20 5.96 3.54
C LEU A 50 10.96 5.11 2.52
N SER A 51 12.27 5.33 2.40
CA SER A 51 13.11 4.56 1.50
C SER A 51 14.40 4.11 2.18
N ILE A 52 14.98 3.03 1.68
CA ILE A 52 16.28 2.56 2.15
C ILE A 52 17.39 3.53 1.73
N SER A 53 18.42 3.65 2.57
CA SER A 53 19.66 4.35 2.25
C SER A 53 20.77 3.42 1.76
N GLN A 54 20.65 2.12 2.09
CA GLN A 54 21.63 1.09 1.74
C GLN A 54 20.89 -0.17 1.28
N PRO A 55 21.28 -0.78 0.15
CA PRO A 55 20.71 -2.04 -0.31
C PRO A 55 20.73 -3.12 0.79
N GLY A 56 19.60 -3.82 0.93
CA GLY A 56 19.45 -4.92 1.90
C GLY A 56 19.18 -4.50 3.35
N ASN A 57 19.38 -3.23 3.73
CA ASN A 57 19.11 -2.74 5.08
C ASN A 57 17.81 -1.93 5.13
N ASP A 58 16.70 -2.63 5.27
CA ASP A 58 15.35 -2.04 5.38
C ASP A 58 14.84 -1.91 6.82
N ARG A 59 15.67 -2.19 7.84
CA ARG A 59 15.26 -2.18 9.26
C ARG A 59 14.54 -0.88 9.65
N ARG A 60 15.11 0.27 9.27
CA ARG A 60 14.52 1.57 9.57
C ARG A 60 13.17 1.75 8.86
N VAL A 61 13.12 1.43 7.58
CA VAL A 61 11.92 1.60 6.75
C VAL A 61 10.76 0.78 7.30
N VAL A 62 10.96 -0.52 7.56
CA VAL A 62 9.87 -1.38 8.04
C VAL A 62 9.42 -1.03 9.46
N ARG A 63 10.35 -0.58 10.34
CA ARG A 63 10.02 -0.12 11.68
C ARG A 63 9.15 1.15 11.62
N GLU A 64 9.63 2.19 10.94
CA GLU A 64 8.93 3.48 10.87
C GLU A 64 7.61 3.36 10.11
N ALA A 65 7.54 2.52 9.06
CA ALA A 65 6.28 2.20 8.38
C ALA A 65 5.28 1.53 9.33
N SER A 66 5.71 0.56 10.14
CA SER A 66 4.87 -0.09 11.15
C SER A 66 4.35 0.89 12.20
N GLU A 67 5.23 1.78 12.70
CA GLU A 67 4.88 2.82 13.66
C GLU A 67 3.87 3.81 13.07
N TYR A 68 4.06 4.22 11.82
CA TYR A 68 3.15 5.15 11.16
C TYR A 68 1.79 4.50 10.81
N LEU A 69 1.78 3.28 10.27
CA LEU A 69 0.57 2.50 10.02
C LEU A 69 -0.25 2.27 11.30
N SER A 70 0.41 2.14 12.45
CA SER A 70 -0.27 1.93 13.73
C SER A 70 -1.14 3.10 14.19
N GLN A 71 -0.96 4.29 13.63
CA GLN A 71 -1.74 5.49 13.96
C GLN A 71 -3.12 5.50 13.31
N PHE A 72 -3.37 4.61 12.34
CA PHE A 72 -4.62 4.50 11.60
C PHE A 72 -5.44 3.30 12.08
N ASP A 73 -6.76 3.45 12.05
CA ASP A 73 -7.72 2.43 12.46
C ASP A 73 -8.16 1.55 11.27
N CYS A 74 -8.05 2.08 10.06
CA CYS A 74 -8.37 1.40 8.82
C CYS A 74 -7.26 1.57 7.79
N TRP A 75 -6.86 0.46 7.17
CA TRP A 75 -5.93 0.45 6.06
C TRP A 75 -6.62 0.11 4.76
N VAL A 76 -6.20 0.74 3.69
CA VAL A 76 -6.59 0.41 2.31
C VAL A 76 -5.34 0.06 1.53
N SER A 77 -5.39 -1.04 0.79
CA SER A 77 -4.31 -1.51 -0.07
C SER A 77 -4.83 -2.16 -1.34
N TYR A 78 -3.94 -2.48 -2.25
CA TYR A 78 -4.26 -3.27 -3.43
C TYR A 78 -3.47 -4.58 -3.42
N TYR A 79 -4.11 -5.70 -3.05
CA TYR A 79 -3.49 -7.01 -2.79
C TYR A 79 -2.54 -7.01 -1.59
N GLY A 80 -2.62 -6.01 -0.72
CA GLY A 80 -1.72 -5.88 0.43
C GLY A 80 -1.89 -6.96 1.48
N LYS A 81 -3.07 -7.61 1.56
CA LYS A 81 -3.26 -8.82 2.37
C LYS A 81 -2.44 -10.01 1.86
N GLY A 82 -2.20 -10.06 0.55
CA GLY A 82 -1.41 -11.11 -0.09
C GLY A 82 0.08 -10.80 -0.21
N PHE A 83 0.47 -9.53 -0.14
CA PHE A 83 1.86 -9.14 -0.36
C PHE A 83 2.41 -8.16 0.68
N ASP A 84 1.90 -6.93 0.77
CA ASP A 84 2.51 -5.84 1.56
C ASP A 84 2.59 -6.18 3.04
N VAL A 85 1.48 -6.61 3.64
CA VAL A 85 1.40 -6.98 5.06
C VAL A 85 2.30 -8.18 5.38
N PRO A 86 2.23 -9.30 4.66
CA PRO A 86 3.15 -10.42 4.85
C PRO A 86 4.62 -10.04 4.66
N MET A 87 4.94 -9.20 3.66
CA MET A 87 6.30 -8.71 3.41
C MET A 87 6.81 -7.91 4.60
N LEU A 88 6.06 -6.89 5.04
CA LEU A 88 6.42 -6.06 6.20
C LEU A 88 6.61 -6.92 7.46
N ASN A 89 5.70 -7.84 7.74
CA ASN A 89 5.80 -8.74 8.90
C ASN A 89 7.05 -9.64 8.84
N THR A 90 7.34 -10.20 7.67
CA THR A 90 8.54 -11.04 7.48
C THR A 90 9.81 -10.23 7.74
N ARG A 91 9.87 -9.00 7.24
CA ARG A 91 11.03 -8.13 7.43
C ARG A 91 11.14 -7.62 8.87
N LEU A 92 10.05 -7.27 9.52
CA LEU A 92 10.03 -6.90 10.94
C LEU A 92 10.56 -8.03 11.80
N LEU A 93 10.07 -9.25 11.62
CA LEU A 93 10.55 -10.43 12.36
C LEU A 93 12.01 -10.73 12.11
N LYS A 94 12.50 -10.58 10.87
CA LYS A 94 13.94 -10.71 10.55
C LYS A 94 14.80 -9.77 11.40
N TRP A 95 14.30 -8.58 11.70
CA TRP A 95 15.02 -7.58 12.51
C TRP A 95 14.73 -7.68 14.01
N GLY A 96 14.02 -8.72 14.46
CA GLY A 96 13.65 -8.89 15.87
C GLY A 96 12.62 -7.87 16.35
N LEU A 97 11.84 -7.30 15.43
CA LEU A 97 10.78 -6.33 15.71
C LEU A 97 9.42 -7.03 15.76
N ARG A 98 8.46 -6.38 16.43
CA ARG A 98 7.09 -6.91 16.47
C ARG A 98 6.42 -6.74 15.11
N PRO A 99 5.59 -7.69 14.66
CA PRO A 99 4.73 -7.54 13.49
C PRO A 99 3.86 -6.29 13.59
N ILE A 100 3.37 -5.80 12.44
CA ILE A 100 2.41 -4.69 12.41
C ILE A 100 1.14 -5.06 13.18
N PRO A 101 0.50 -4.10 13.89
CA PRO A 101 -0.72 -4.38 14.65
C PRO A 101 -1.86 -4.73 13.69
N GLN A 102 -2.78 -5.57 14.16
CA GLN A 102 -4.01 -5.84 13.41
C GLN A 102 -4.91 -4.59 13.39
N ARG A 103 -5.39 -4.23 12.20
CA ARG A 103 -6.33 -3.13 11.97
C ARG A 103 -7.44 -3.59 11.02
N HIS A 104 -8.50 -2.82 10.92
CA HIS A 104 -9.44 -3.03 9.82
C HIS A 104 -8.69 -2.81 8.49
N HIS A 105 -8.86 -3.74 7.56
CA HIS A 105 -8.11 -3.71 6.32
C HIS A 105 -9.04 -3.98 5.13
N LEU A 106 -9.28 -2.94 4.34
CA LEU A 106 -10.02 -3.02 3.09
C LEU A 106 -9.03 -3.21 1.94
N ASP A 107 -8.93 -4.42 1.45
CA ASP A 107 -8.09 -4.73 0.29
C ASP A 107 -8.94 -4.63 -0.99
N LEU A 108 -8.64 -3.62 -1.81
CA LEU A 108 -9.43 -3.30 -3.00
C LEU A 108 -9.29 -4.36 -4.10
N TYR A 109 -8.20 -5.14 -4.13
CA TYR A 109 -8.10 -6.25 -5.07
C TYR A 109 -9.21 -7.28 -4.82
N PHE A 110 -9.37 -7.72 -3.57
CA PHE A 110 -10.40 -8.70 -3.22
C PHE A 110 -11.81 -8.12 -3.34
N LEU A 111 -12.00 -6.85 -2.98
CA LEU A 111 -13.27 -6.16 -3.17
C LEU A 111 -13.67 -6.14 -4.65
N CYS A 112 -12.79 -5.64 -5.52
CA CYS A 112 -13.05 -5.58 -6.96
C CYS A 112 -13.20 -6.98 -7.59
N LYS A 113 -12.41 -7.97 -7.12
CA LYS A 113 -12.52 -9.34 -7.61
C LYS A 113 -13.89 -9.96 -7.29
N ALA A 114 -14.46 -9.64 -6.13
CA ALA A 114 -15.75 -10.17 -5.70
C ALA A 114 -16.95 -9.52 -6.38
N HIS A 115 -16.83 -8.25 -6.77
CA HIS A 115 -17.99 -7.44 -7.19
C HIS A 115 -17.94 -6.96 -8.64
N LEU A 116 -16.79 -7.01 -9.31
CA LEU A 116 -16.64 -6.52 -10.68
C LEU A 116 -16.25 -7.64 -11.64
N LEU A 117 -16.84 -7.63 -12.82
CA LEU A 117 -16.49 -8.53 -13.92
C LEU A 117 -15.75 -7.72 -14.99
N THR A 118 -14.44 -7.51 -14.77
CA THR A 118 -13.55 -6.79 -15.69
C THR A 118 -12.54 -7.73 -16.32
N ALA A 119 -12.00 -7.40 -17.49
CA ALA A 119 -11.02 -8.20 -18.23
C ALA A 119 -9.72 -8.43 -17.43
N ARG A 120 -9.30 -7.43 -16.65
CA ARG A 120 -8.10 -7.51 -15.79
C ARG A 120 -8.42 -6.96 -14.40
N LYS A 121 -7.71 -7.46 -13.39
CA LYS A 121 -7.87 -7.05 -11.98
C LYS A 121 -6.64 -6.29 -11.46
N SER A 122 -5.80 -5.74 -12.33
CA SER A 122 -4.71 -4.86 -11.87
C SER A 122 -5.24 -3.47 -11.54
N GLN A 123 -4.64 -2.83 -10.54
CA GLN A 123 -5.00 -1.45 -10.15
C GLN A 123 -4.98 -0.49 -11.34
N GLY A 124 -3.90 -0.52 -12.15
CA GLY A 124 -3.78 0.34 -13.33
C GLY A 124 -4.88 0.10 -14.37
N HIS A 125 -5.32 -1.15 -14.59
CA HIS A 125 -6.44 -1.42 -15.49
C HIS A 125 -7.75 -0.84 -14.96
N LEU A 126 -8.01 -0.99 -13.66
CA LEU A 126 -9.24 -0.46 -13.06
C LEU A 126 -9.25 1.06 -13.05
N LEU A 127 -8.13 1.72 -12.73
CA LEU A 127 -8.01 3.17 -12.82
C LEU A 127 -8.26 3.69 -14.24
N SER A 128 -7.66 3.04 -15.24
CA SER A 128 -7.87 3.40 -16.65
C SER A 128 -9.31 3.18 -17.10
N TRP A 129 -9.92 2.05 -16.74
CA TRP A 129 -11.30 1.74 -17.07
C TRP A 129 -12.32 2.69 -16.41
N LEU A 130 -12.03 3.14 -15.19
CA LEU A 130 -12.85 4.10 -14.44
C LEU A 130 -12.53 5.56 -14.78
N GLU A 131 -11.61 5.81 -15.73
CA GLU A 131 -11.17 7.15 -16.13
C GLU A 131 -10.71 7.99 -14.92
N ALA A 132 -10.04 7.34 -13.95
CA ALA A 132 -9.56 8.01 -12.75
C ALA A 132 -8.53 9.09 -13.08
N PRO A 133 -8.52 10.22 -12.34
CA PRO A 133 -7.57 11.32 -12.60
C PRO A 133 -6.12 10.87 -12.50
N GLU A 134 -5.81 10.02 -11.53
CA GLU A 134 -4.48 9.46 -11.33
C GLU A 134 -4.35 8.12 -12.07
N GLN A 135 -3.31 8.00 -12.86
CA GLN A 135 -2.98 6.78 -13.59
C GLN A 135 -1.73 6.13 -12.98
N LYS A 136 -1.68 4.80 -13.00
CA LYS A 136 -0.53 4.06 -12.47
C LYS A 136 0.76 4.38 -13.23
N MET A 137 1.80 4.81 -12.51
CA MET A 137 3.12 5.03 -13.08
C MET A 137 3.78 3.69 -13.42
N THR A 138 4.20 3.55 -14.68
CA THR A 138 4.93 2.37 -15.14
C THR A 138 6.43 2.64 -15.07
N VAL A 139 7.18 1.72 -14.47
CA VAL A 139 8.64 1.79 -14.34
C VAL A 139 9.26 0.64 -15.10
N GLY A 140 10.24 0.93 -15.94
CA GLY A 140 10.95 -0.06 -16.76
C GLY A 140 11.89 -0.96 -15.92
N ALA A 141 12.27 -2.10 -16.50
CA ALA A 141 13.20 -3.03 -15.86
C ALA A 141 14.59 -2.42 -15.60
N ASP A 142 14.98 -1.42 -16.37
CA ASP A 142 16.22 -0.67 -16.20
C ASP A 142 16.30 0.05 -14.86
N VAL A 143 15.21 0.66 -14.41
CA VAL A 143 15.15 1.32 -13.08
C VAL A 143 15.32 0.30 -11.95
N TRP A 144 14.69 -0.87 -12.06
CA TRP A 144 14.86 -1.95 -11.10
C TRP A 144 16.31 -2.42 -10.99
N ASN A 145 16.99 -2.54 -12.14
CA ASN A 145 18.42 -2.88 -12.16
C ASN A 145 19.28 -1.77 -11.55
N GLN A 146 18.92 -0.51 -11.77
CA GLN A 146 19.65 0.64 -11.22
C GLN A 146 19.52 0.75 -9.68
N VAL A 147 18.50 0.21 -9.05
CA VAL A 147 18.39 0.18 -7.57
C VAL A 147 19.63 -0.43 -6.92
N LEU A 148 20.27 -1.40 -7.57
CA LEU A 148 21.47 -2.05 -7.07
C LEU A 148 22.79 -1.34 -7.46
N THR A 149 22.80 -0.64 -8.58
CA THR A 149 24.01 -0.04 -9.20
C THR A 149 24.12 1.46 -8.99
N ASN A 150 23.01 2.19 -9.06
CA ASN A 150 22.90 3.63 -8.82
C ASN A 150 21.67 3.95 -7.98
N PRO A 151 21.68 3.58 -6.69
CA PRO A 151 20.48 3.64 -5.85
C PRO A 151 19.91 5.05 -5.69
N LYS A 152 20.74 6.09 -5.70
CA LYS A 152 20.31 7.46 -5.44
C LYS A 152 19.27 7.98 -6.47
N GLU A 153 19.51 7.77 -7.77
CA GLU A 153 18.58 8.20 -8.81
C GLU A 153 17.40 7.22 -8.95
N ALA A 154 17.68 5.93 -8.93
CA ALA A 154 16.64 4.91 -9.00
C ALA A 154 15.60 5.04 -7.86
N MET A 155 16.06 5.37 -6.63
CA MET A 155 15.17 5.55 -5.50
C MET A 155 14.22 6.74 -5.64
N LYS A 156 14.61 7.83 -6.32
CA LYS A 156 13.69 8.94 -6.61
C LYS A 156 12.50 8.46 -7.44
N THR A 157 12.79 7.70 -8.50
CA THR A 157 11.76 7.12 -9.38
C THR A 157 10.89 6.11 -8.64
N MET A 158 11.49 5.27 -7.78
CA MET A 158 10.76 4.27 -6.98
C MET A 158 9.85 4.93 -5.95
N ILE A 159 10.29 6.03 -5.30
CA ILE A 159 9.46 6.81 -4.39
C ILE A 159 8.27 7.41 -5.14
N ALA A 160 8.53 8.13 -6.25
CA ALA A 160 7.48 8.75 -7.05
C ALA A 160 6.44 7.71 -7.54
N ARG A 161 6.89 6.51 -7.93
CA ARG A 161 6.02 5.41 -8.30
C ARG A 161 5.15 4.94 -7.13
N CYS A 162 5.74 4.65 -5.98
CA CYS A 162 5.02 4.19 -4.80
C CYS A 162 4.00 5.23 -4.30
N GLU A 163 4.34 6.52 -4.41
CA GLU A 163 3.43 7.63 -4.13
C GLU A 163 2.26 7.70 -5.13
N SER A 164 2.54 7.59 -6.43
CA SER A 164 1.50 7.51 -7.46
C SER A 164 0.58 6.31 -7.24
N ASP A 165 1.13 5.14 -6.85
CA ASP A 165 0.32 3.96 -6.56
C ASP A 165 -0.60 4.18 -5.34
N THR A 166 -0.17 4.89 -4.28
CA THR A 166 -1.03 5.22 -3.13
C THR A 166 -2.06 6.31 -3.44
N ILE A 167 -1.75 7.28 -4.29
CA ILE A 167 -2.72 8.29 -4.77
C ILE A 167 -3.78 7.60 -5.63
N GLY A 168 -3.36 6.79 -6.60
CA GLY A 168 -4.26 6.01 -7.44
C GLY A 168 -5.13 5.04 -6.63
N LEU A 169 -4.58 4.46 -5.56
CA LEU A 169 -5.32 3.62 -4.63
C LEU A 169 -6.46 4.38 -3.95
N GLN A 170 -6.24 5.64 -3.54
CA GLN A 170 -7.29 6.49 -2.99
C GLN A 170 -8.35 6.84 -4.03
N GLU A 171 -7.96 7.12 -5.27
CA GLU A 171 -8.93 7.39 -6.35
C GLU A 171 -9.79 6.15 -6.65
N LEU A 172 -9.18 4.98 -6.73
CA LEU A 172 -9.92 3.72 -6.89
C LEU A 172 -10.87 3.48 -5.70
N TYR A 173 -10.38 3.70 -4.47
CA TYR A 173 -11.20 3.58 -3.25
C TYR A 173 -12.46 4.46 -3.32
N LYS A 174 -12.34 5.72 -3.70
CA LYS A 174 -13.49 6.64 -3.84
C LYS A 174 -14.56 6.07 -4.78
N GLN A 175 -14.15 5.41 -5.85
CA GLN A 175 -15.06 4.82 -6.85
C GLN A 175 -15.74 3.53 -6.36
N VAL A 176 -15.01 2.67 -5.60
CA VAL A 176 -15.50 1.32 -5.30
C VAL A 176 -15.88 1.08 -3.84
N ARG A 177 -15.61 2.01 -2.92
CA ARG A 177 -15.84 1.82 -1.48
C ARG A 177 -17.28 1.44 -1.13
N HIS A 178 -18.25 1.91 -1.90
CA HIS A 178 -19.67 1.61 -1.70
C HIS A 178 -20.03 0.13 -1.92
N LEU A 179 -19.14 -0.66 -2.54
CA LEU A 179 -19.28 -2.11 -2.69
C LEU A 179 -18.90 -2.86 -1.40
N ALA A 180 -18.19 -2.21 -0.47
CA ALA A 180 -17.79 -2.85 0.78
C ALA A 180 -19.02 -3.05 1.69
N ARG A 181 -19.25 -4.31 2.10
CA ARG A 181 -20.33 -4.70 3.01
C ARG A 181 -19.83 -4.99 4.41
N ASP A 182 -18.61 -5.49 4.53
CA ASP A 182 -17.90 -5.71 5.79
C ASP A 182 -16.41 -5.36 5.62
N ILE A 183 -15.78 -4.98 6.74
CA ILE A 183 -14.34 -4.69 6.77
C ILE A 183 -13.75 -5.49 7.92
N LYS A 184 -13.05 -6.57 7.56
CA LYS A 184 -12.43 -7.46 8.54
C LYS A 184 -11.07 -6.92 8.99
N ARG A 185 -10.68 -7.24 10.23
CA ARG A 185 -9.31 -7.06 10.68
C ARG A 185 -8.37 -7.99 9.89
N GLY A 186 -7.25 -7.47 9.45
CA GLY A 186 -6.22 -8.18 8.69
C GLY A 186 -4.95 -8.35 9.49
#